data_4d98b43f38f6ac6853b0251589c54dfe
#
_entry.id   4d98b43f38f6ac6853b0251589c54dfe
#
_cell.length_a   1.000
_cell.length_b   1.000
_cell.length_c   1.000
_cell.angle_alpha   90.00
_cell.angle_beta   90.00
_cell.angle_gamma   90.00
#
_symmetry.space_group_name_H-M   'P 1'
#
loop_
_entity.id
_entity.type
_entity.pdbx_description
1 polymer ?
#
loop_
_entity_poly.entity_id
_entity_poly.type
_entity_poly.pdbx_seq_one_letter_code
_entity_poly.pdbx_strand_id
1 'polypeptide(L)'
;DVPKVTISGLPLVVIRFDDPDINYEKTLFDAIGTTVDKKSDATFGLVAVAPIGKNEGETRINSSKVKKYAERVLRSLVSFGLPSKKVALTAKTSGDVVVPEVHIYVQ
;
A
#
# COMPACT_ATOMS: atom_id res chain seq x y z
N ASP A 1 17.79 -17.60 0.66
CA ASP A 1 16.39 -17.63 1.05
C ASP A 1 15.75 -16.27 0.90
N VAL A 2 14.81 -16.17 0.01
CA VAL A 2 14.11 -14.89 -0.19
C VAL A 2 13.15 -14.72 0.99
N PRO A 3 13.31 -13.66 1.81
CA PRO A 3 12.38 -13.45 2.90
C PRO A 3 10.99 -13.24 2.31
N LYS A 4 10.10 -14.17 2.58
CA LYS A 4 8.70 -13.99 2.26
C LYS A 4 8.18 -12.88 3.15
N VAL A 5 7.62 -11.86 2.52
CA VAL A 5 6.84 -10.87 3.24
C VAL A 5 5.61 -11.60 3.76
N THR A 6 5.67 -12.03 5.02
CA THR A 6 4.51 -12.64 5.66
C THR A 6 3.65 -11.51 6.18
N ILE A 7 2.63 -11.16 5.42
CA ILE A 7 1.66 -10.18 5.86
C ILE A 7 0.61 -10.92 6.65
N SER A 8 0.66 -10.73 7.96
CA SER A 8 -0.33 -11.31 8.86
C SER A 8 -1.07 -10.19 9.58
N GLY A 9 -2.34 -10.42 9.87
CA GLY A 9 -3.17 -9.49 10.61
C GLY A 9 -3.83 -8.44 9.74
N LEU A 10 -4.37 -7.43 10.38
CA LEU A 10 -5.11 -6.36 9.72
C LEU A 10 -4.15 -5.28 9.22
N PRO A 11 -4.46 -4.64 8.11
CA PRO A 11 -3.67 -3.50 7.65
C PRO A 11 -3.76 -2.35 8.65
N LEU A 12 -2.64 -1.63 8.77
CA LEU A 12 -2.59 -0.40 9.57
C LEU A 12 -3.44 0.70 8.92
N VAL A 13 -3.35 0.80 7.60
CA VAL A 13 -4.10 1.79 6.81
C VAL A 13 -4.57 1.12 5.52
N VAL A 14 -5.79 1.41 5.11
CA VAL A 14 -6.32 1.06 3.79
C VAL A 14 -6.65 2.35 3.06
N ILE A 15 -6.01 2.57 1.93
CA ILE A 15 -6.28 3.73 1.08
C ILE A 15 -7.06 3.25 -0.12
N ARG A 16 -8.29 3.72 -0.27
CA ARG A 16 -9.15 3.39 -1.41
C ARG A 16 -9.08 4.53 -2.41
N PHE A 17 -8.64 4.21 -3.62
CA PHE A 17 -8.52 5.20 -4.70
C PHE A 17 -9.78 5.19 -5.57
N ASP A 18 -10.92 5.46 -4.94
CA ASP A 18 -12.17 5.71 -5.66
C ASP A 18 -12.13 7.08 -6.37
N ASP A 19 -11.21 7.94 -5.95
CA ASP A 19 -10.87 9.21 -6.58
C ASP A 19 -9.34 9.28 -6.67
N PRO A 20 -8.74 9.59 -7.84
CA PRO A 20 -7.29 9.72 -7.95
C PRO A 20 -6.70 10.82 -7.08
N ASP A 21 -7.52 11.80 -6.70
CA ASP A 21 -7.06 12.94 -5.90
C ASP A 21 -7.39 12.80 -4.42
N ILE A 22 -7.71 11.58 -3.97
CA ILE A 22 -8.03 11.35 -2.56
C ILE A 22 -6.88 11.82 -1.66
N ASN A 23 -7.22 12.54 -0.62
CA ASN A 23 -6.23 13.06 0.34
C ASN A 23 -6.04 12.04 1.45
N TYR A 24 -4.96 11.27 1.38
CA TYR A 24 -4.62 10.23 2.35
C TYR A 24 -3.44 10.60 3.26
N GLU A 25 -2.73 11.69 2.93
CA GLU A 25 -1.42 11.95 3.51
C GLU A 25 -1.46 12.16 5.02
N LYS A 26 -2.43 12.90 5.52
CA LYS A 26 -2.54 13.16 6.97
C LYS A 26 -2.79 11.87 7.75
N THR A 27 -3.75 11.07 7.31
CA THR A 27 -4.08 9.79 7.95
C THR A 27 -2.87 8.86 7.92
N LEU A 28 -2.19 8.79 6.78
CA LEU A 28 -1.01 7.97 6.61
C LEU A 28 0.13 8.44 7.53
N PHE A 29 0.41 9.73 7.54
CA PHE A 29 1.45 10.33 8.36
C PHE A 29 1.21 10.04 9.84
N ASP A 30 -0.01 10.24 10.33
CA ASP A 30 -0.37 10.02 11.73
C ASP A 30 -0.21 8.55 12.11
N ALA A 31 -0.66 7.63 11.26
CA ALA A 31 -0.58 6.19 11.52
C ALA A 31 0.88 5.71 11.56
N ILE A 32 1.69 6.15 10.60
CA ILE A 32 3.12 5.80 10.54
C ILE A 32 3.85 6.37 11.74
N GLY A 33 3.61 7.63 12.08
CA GLY A 33 4.25 8.27 13.22
C GLY A 33 3.95 7.57 14.54
N THR A 34 2.69 7.21 14.76
CA THR A 34 2.29 6.47 15.96
C THR A 34 2.99 5.12 16.04
N THR A 35 3.11 4.42 14.92
CA THR A 35 3.76 3.11 14.87
C THR A 35 5.25 3.23 15.15
N VAL A 36 5.93 4.19 14.52
CA VAL A 36 7.37 4.41 14.70
C VAL A 36 7.69 4.84 16.13
N ASP A 37 6.82 5.63 16.76
CA ASP A 37 6.99 6.02 18.15
C ASP A 37 6.96 4.82 19.10
N LYS A 38 6.15 3.82 18.79
CA LYS A 38 6.06 2.60 19.60
C LYS A 38 7.11 1.56 19.24
N LYS A 39 7.54 1.54 18.00
CA LYS A 39 8.49 0.56 17.46
C LYS A 39 9.37 1.25 16.44
N SER A 40 10.50 1.78 16.91
CA SER A 40 11.40 2.60 16.08
C SER A 40 12.04 1.83 14.93
N ASP A 41 12.12 0.50 15.05
CA ASP A 41 12.68 -0.39 14.01
C ASP A 41 11.60 -0.99 13.11
N ALA A 42 10.37 -0.51 13.19
CA ALA A 42 9.26 -1.03 12.38
C ALA A 42 9.58 -0.94 10.89
N THR A 43 9.21 -1.99 10.18
CA THR A 43 9.20 -2.01 8.72
C THR A 43 7.75 -2.12 8.25
N PHE A 44 7.52 -1.77 7.00
CA PHE A 44 6.16 -1.69 6.48
C PHE A 44 6.04 -2.43 5.16
N GLY A 45 4.88 -3.03 4.94
CA GLY A 45 4.55 -3.64 3.66
C GLY A 45 3.43 -2.86 3.00
N LEU A 46 3.66 -2.44 1.76
CA LEU A 46 2.62 -1.87 0.90
C LEU A 46 2.11 -2.96 -0.03
N VAL A 47 0.81 -3.18 -0.02
CA VAL A 47 0.18 -4.11 -0.94
C VAL A 47 -0.74 -3.34 -1.88
N ALA A 48 -0.38 -3.29 -3.15
CA ALA A 48 -1.22 -2.70 -4.18
C ALA A 48 -2.28 -3.74 -4.58
N VAL A 49 -3.55 -3.44 -4.38
CA VAL A 49 -4.65 -4.37 -4.64
C VAL A 49 -5.49 -3.84 -5.81
N ALA A 50 -5.50 -4.60 -6.89
CA ALA A 50 -6.24 -4.25 -8.10
C ALA A 50 -7.54 -5.03 -8.18
N PRO A 51 -8.66 -4.38 -8.55
CA PRO A 51 -9.88 -5.12 -8.83
C PRO A 51 -9.69 -6.04 -10.04
N ILE A 52 -10.34 -7.18 -10.00
CA ILE A 52 -10.42 -8.07 -11.16
C ILE A 52 -11.39 -7.45 -12.16
N GLY A 53 -10.95 -7.28 -13.41
CA GLY A 53 -11.77 -6.74 -14.47
C GLY A 53 -12.63 -7.80 -15.15
N LYS A 54 -13.36 -7.37 -16.15
CA LYS A 54 -14.23 -8.25 -16.93
C LYS A 54 -13.46 -9.24 -17.81
N ASN A 55 -12.19 -8.92 -18.08
CA ASN A 55 -11.30 -9.74 -18.90
C ASN A 55 -9.86 -9.46 -18.46
N GLU A 56 -8.91 -10.23 -19.01
CA GLU A 56 -7.50 -10.10 -18.66
C GLU A 56 -6.92 -8.72 -18.98
N GLY A 57 -7.35 -8.13 -20.09
CA GLY A 57 -6.89 -6.79 -20.48
C GLY A 57 -7.30 -5.74 -19.47
N GLU A 58 -8.54 -5.77 -19.03
CA GLU A 58 -9.04 -4.83 -18.01
C GLU A 58 -8.35 -5.04 -16.67
N THR A 59 -8.14 -6.29 -16.26
CA THR A 59 -7.41 -6.61 -15.04
C THR A 59 -5.98 -6.08 -15.10
N ARG A 60 -5.33 -6.19 -16.25
CA ARG A 60 -3.98 -5.69 -16.46
C ARG A 60 -3.90 -4.16 -16.34
N ILE A 61 -4.91 -3.47 -16.89
CA ILE A 61 -5.02 -2.02 -16.78
C ILE A 61 -5.18 -1.63 -15.29
N ASN A 62 -6.06 -2.33 -14.57
CA ASN A 62 -6.27 -2.10 -13.15
C ASN A 62 -4.98 -2.31 -12.34
N SER A 63 -4.22 -3.37 -12.67
CA SER A 63 -2.96 -3.66 -12.01
C SER A 63 -1.92 -2.56 -12.23
N SER A 64 -1.80 -2.07 -13.46
CA SER A 64 -0.89 -0.97 -13.78
C SER A 64 -1.27 0.31 -13.04
N LYS A 65 -2.55 0.59 -12.95
CA LYS A 65 -3.07 1.77 -12.27
C LYS A 65 -2.77 1.75 -10.78
N VAL A 66 -3.03 0.61 -10.12
CA VAL A 66 -2.79 0.50 -8.67
C VAL A 66 -1.31 0.55 -8.33
N LYS A 67 -0.45 0.05 -9.21
CA LYS A 67 1.01 0.15 -9.01
C LYS A 67 1.46 1.60 -8.96
N LYS A 68 0.92 2.45 -9.82
CA LYS A 68 1.22 3.89 -9.81
C LYS A 68 0.75 4.55 -8.53
N TYR A 69 -0.41 4.16 -8.03
CA TYR A 69 -0.89 4.67 -6.74
C TYR A 69 0.01 4.22 -5.59
N ALA A 70 0.44 2.95 -5.60
CA ALA A 70 1.33 2.44 -4.57
C ALA A 70 2.69 3.14 -4.59
N GLU A 71 3.22 3.43 -5.78
CA GLU A 71 4.46 4.20 -5.91
C GLU A 71 4.31 5.62 -5.35
N ARG A 72 3.15 6.23 -5.56
CA ARG A 72 2.85 7.55 -4.99
C ARG A 72 2.81 7.50 -3.47
N VAL A 73 2.18 6.46 -2.90
CA VAL A 73 2.15 6.26 -1.45
C VAL A 73 3.57 6.05 -0.92
N LEU A 74 4.38 5.26 -1.61
CA LEU A 74 5.78 5.05 -1.23
C LEU A 74 6.55 6.39 -1.20
N ARG A 75 6.38 7.22 -2.21
CA ARG A 75 7.00 8.55 -2.24
C ARG A 75 6.56 9.42 -1.07
N SER A 76 5.29 9.33 -0.70
CA SER A 76 4.78 10.04 0.49
C SER A 76 5.49 9.56 1.75
N LEU A 77 5.65 8.24 1.92
CA LEU A 77 6.34 7.68 3.09
C LEU A 77 7.79 8.15 3.16
N VAL A 78 8.48 8.16 2.03
CA VAL A 78 9.87 8.64 1.97
C VAL A 78 9.93 10.14 2.32
N SER A 79 8.98 10.92 1.85
CA SER A 79 8.93 12.35 2.17
C SER A 79 8.65 12.62 3.65
N PHE A 80 8.02 11.67 4.35
CA PHE A 80 7.82 11.75 5.80
C PHE A 80 9.08 11.41 6.59
N GLY A 81 10.15 10.97 5.91
CA GLY A 81 11.42 10.61 6.53
C GLY A 81 11.64 9.11 6.70
N LEU A 82 10.72 8.27 6.22
CA LEU A 82 10.86 6.83 6.31
C LEU A 82 11.84 6.34 5.23
N PRO A 83 12.94 5.63 5.61
CA PRO A 83 13.84 5.10 4.58
C PRO A 83 13.14 4.10 3.67
N SER A 84 13.39 4.18 2.37
CA SER A 84 12.77 3.28 1.40
C SER A 84 13.07 1.80 1.66
N LYS A 85 14.24 1.51 2.24
CA LYS A 85 14.63 0.13 2.59
C LYS A 85 13.75 -0.49 3.66
N LYS A 86 12.99 0.32 4.39
CA LYS A 86 12.06 -0.17 5.43
C LYS A 86 10.66 -0.44 4.87
N VAL A 87 10.48 -0.30 3.57
CA VAL A 87 9.19 -0.50 2.92
C VAL A 87 9.33 -1.54 1.81
N ALA A 88 8.55 -2.61 1.92
CA ALA A 88 8.43 -3.61 0.86
C ALA A 88 7.14 -3.34 0.09
N LEU A 89 7.22 -3.47 -1.24
CA LEU A 89 6.06 -3.24 -2.11
C LEU A 89 5.71 -4.53 -2.84
N THR A 90 4.47 -4.96 -2.72
CA THR A 90 3.92 -6.11 -3.46
C THR A 90 2.61 -5.70 -4.13
N ALA A 91 2.14 -6.54 -5.02
CA ALA A 91 0.89 -6.29 -5.75
C ALA A 91 0.10 -7.58 -5.89
N LYS A 92 -1.22 -7.47 -5.87
CA LYS A 92 -2.11 -8.59 -6.11
C LYS A 92 -3.41 -8.10 -6.75
N THR A 93 -4.17 -9.03 -7.29
CA THR A 93 -5.55 -8.78 -7.72
C THR A 93 -6.50 -9.42 -6.73
N SER A 94 -7.70 -8.88 -6.61
CA SER A 94 -8.71 -9.43 -5.71
C SER A 94 -10.11 -9.12 -6.23
N GLY A 95 -10.98 -10.11 -6.17
CA GLY A 95 -12.41 -9.93 -6.45
C GLY A 95 -13.16 -9.23 -5.33
N ASP A 96 -12.51 -9.05 -4.17
CA ASP A 96 -13.12 -8.42 -3.00
C ASP A 96 -13.04 -6.89 -3.03
N VAL A 97 -12.26 -6.32 -3.94
CA VAL A 97 -12.13 -4.88 -4.08
C VAL A 97 -12.80 -4.43 -5.37
N VAL A 98 -13.45 -3.27 -5.34
CA VAL A 98 -14.15 -2.70 -6.49
C VAL A 98 -13.43 -1.49 -7.06
N VAL A 99 -12.51 -0.91 -6.32
CA VAL A 99 -11.63 0.19 -6.74
C VAL A 99 -10.21 -0.17 -6.37
N PRO A 100 -9.19 0.46 -6.98
CA PRO A 100 -7.81 0.25 -6.56
C PRO A 100 -7.63 0.60 -5.09
N GLU A 101 -6.91 -0.24 -4.36
CA GLU A 101 -6.61 -0.01 -2.95
C GLU A 101 -5.12 -0.21 -2.69
N VAL A 102 -4.58 0.54 -1.75
CA VAL A 102 -3.23 0.32 -1.23
C VAL A 102 -3.34 0.05 0.26
N HIS A 103 -2.90 -1.12 0.67
CA HIS A 103 -2.93 -1.55 2.07
C HIS A 103 -1.53 -1.42 2.66
N ILE A 104 -1.44 -0.84 3.85
CA ILE A 104 -0.16 -0.68 4.56
C ILE A 104 -0.19 -1.56 5.80
N TYR A 105 0.80 -2.44 5.92
CA TYR A 105 0.95 -3.34 7.05
C TYR A 105 2.23 -3.03 7.81
N VAL A 106 2.21 -3.27 9.11
CA VAL A 106 3.42 -3.23 9.96
C VAL A 106 4.01 -4.63 9.97
N GLN A 107 5.32 -4.70 9.78
CA GLN A 107 6.06 -5.95 9.78
C GLN A 107 7.04 -6.04 10.93
#